data_6b6bc05a32e003ed26289d399ff58b41
#
_entry.id   6b6bc05a32e003ed26289d399ff58b41
#
_cell.length_a   1.000
_cell.length_b   1.000
_cell.length_c   1.000
_cell.angle_alpha   90.00
_cell.angle_beta   90.00
_cell.angle_gamma   90.00
#
_symmetry.space_group_name_H-M   'P 1'
#
loop_
_entity.id
_entity.type
_entity.pdbx_description
1 polymer ?
#
loop_
_entity_poly.entity_id
_entity_poly.type
_entity_poly.pdbx_seq_one_letter_code
_entity_poly.pdbx_strand_id
1 'polypeptide(L)'
;MSGLLARLFVVGALLAAASQTLAHDSWISRNALRNAAGEWCCGEGDCFVVPGNQVKVTPAGYRLVNGEMVPFNEAQPSPDGEYWRCKRPDGSRRCFFAPPPTD
;
A
#
# COMPACT_ATOMS: atom_id res chain seq x y z
N MET A 1 3.56 42.43 -12.79
CA MET A 1 2.38 41.82 -12.15
C MET A 1 2.06 40.43 -12.66
N SER A 2 2.11 40.19 -13.95
CA SER A 2 1.84 38.86 -14.52
C SER A 2 2.85 37.80 -14.08
N GLY A 3 4.08 38.17 -13.74
CA GLY A 3 5.07 37.22 -13.28
C GLY A 3 4.81 36.62 -11.92
N LEU A 4 4.04 37.32 -11.08
CA LEU A 4 3.69 36.83 -9.76
C LEU A 4 2.66 35.69 -9.84
N LEU A 5 1.69 35.84 -10.73
CA LEU A 5 0.68 34.80 -10.95
C LEU A 5 1.28 33.54 -11.52
N ALA A 6 2.23 33.66 -12.44
CA ALA A 6 2.91 32.52 -13.01
C ALA A 6 3.64 31.70 -11.95
N ARG A 7 4.24 32.35 -10.96
CA ARG A 7 4.92 31.66 -9.87
C ARG A 7 3.98 30.83 -9.02
N LEU A 8 2.78 31.33 -8.76
CA LEU A 8 1.79 30.61 -7.97
C LEU A 8 1.34 29.33 -8.67
N PHE A 9 1.19 29.37 -9.98
CA PHE A 9 0.83 28.18 -10.75
C PHE A 9 1.91 27.10 -10.70
N VAL A 10 3.17 27.49 -10.75
CA VAL A 10 4.29 26.54 -10.69
C VAL A 10 4.31 25.83 -9.33
N VAL A 11 4.10 26.54 -8.24
CA VAL A 11 4.07 25.95 -6.89
C VAL A 11 2.95 24.94 -6.77
N GLY A 12 1.75 25.26 -7.28
CA GLY A 12 0.62 24.34 -7.24
C GLY A 12 0.89 23.05 -8.01
N ALA A 13 1.53 23.14 -9.16
CA ALA A 13 1.86 21.97 -9.96
C ALA A 13 2.87 21.06 -9.25
N LEU A 14 3.84 21.61 -8.57
CA LEU A 14 4.82 20.84 -7.82
C LEU A 14 4.20 20.07 -6.68
N LEU A 15 3.25 20.67 -5.96
CA LEU A 15 2.56 20.01 -4.86
C LEU A 15 1.72 18.83 -5.36
N ALA A 16 1.04 18.98 -6.48
CA ALA A 16 0.25 17.91 -7.06
C ALA A 16 1.14 16.74 -7.49
N ALA A 17 2.29 17.00 -8.09
CA ALA A 17 3.23 15.97 -8.50
C ALA A 17 3.77 15.19 -7.30
N ALA A 18 4.09 15.88 -6.19
CA ALA A 18 4.59 15.23 -4.98
C ALA A 18 3.54 14.27 -4.39
N SER A 19 2.26 14.63 -4.40
CA SER A 19 1.18 13.79 -3.90
C SER A 19 1.05 12.50 -4.71
N GLN A 20 1.23 12.57 -6.02
CA GLN A 20 1.09 11.42 -6.89
C GLN A 20 2.25 10.44 -6.73
N THR A 21 3.46 10.92 -6.47
CA THR A 21 4.63 10.04 -6.34
C THR A 21 4.62 9.22 -5.07
N LEU A 22 3.90 9.64 -4.02
CA LEU A 22 3.86 8.91 -2.76
C LEU A 22 3.29 7.50 -2.93
N ALA A 23 2.34 7.29 -3.84
CA ALA A 23 1.73 5.99 -4.08
C ALA A 23 2.72 4.98 -4.65
N HIS A 24 3.74 5.45 -5.40
CA HIS A 24 4.70 4.57 -6.06
C HIS A 24 6.05 4.51 -5.36
N ASP A 25 6.23 5.28 -4.29
CA ASP A 25 7.49 5.35 -3.57
C ASP A 25 7.35 4.85 -2.14
N SER A 26 6.67 3.71 -1.99
CA SER A 26 6.53 3.08 -0.69
C SER A 26 7.75 2.21 -0.38
N TRP A 27 7.90 1.82 0.90
CA TRP A 27 8.95 0.89 1.29
C TRP A 27 8.80 -0.46 0.57
N ILE A 28 7.59 -0.83 0.20
CA ILE A 28 7.33 -2.07 -0.54
C ILE A 28 8.03 -2.03 -1.90
N SER A 29 7.87 -0.93 -2.60
CA SER A 29 8.49 -0.72 -3.90
C SER A 29 10.01 -0.62 -3.79
N ARG A 30 10.49 0.15 -2.82
CA ARG A 30 11.93 0.36 -2.65
C ARG A 30 12.67 -0.93 -2.29
N ASN A 31 12.02 -1.84 -1.59
CA ASN A 31 12.65 -3.11 -1.19
C ASN A 31 12.38 -4.25 -2.17
N ALA A 32 11.71 -3.96 -3.28
CA ALA A 32 11.45 -4.93 -4.35
C ALA A 32 10.85 -6.24 -3.83
N LEU A 33 9.83 -6.12 -2.98
CA LEU A 33 9.23 -7.28 -2.32
C LEU A 33 8.36 -8.07 -3.28
N ARG A 34 8.31 -9.38 -3.08
CA ARG A 34 7.56 -10.32 -3.91
C ARG A 34 6.71 -11.23 -3.04
N ASN A 35 5.65 -11.79 -3.64
CA ASN A 35 4.87 -12.83 -2.98
C ASN A 35 5.49 -14.21 -3.22
N ALA A 36 4.85 -15.25 -2.67
CA ALA A 36 5.35 -16.62 -2.78
C ALA A 36 5.40 -17.12 -4.22
N ALA A 37 4.58 -16.56 -5.10
CA ALA A 37 4.58 -16.91 -6.53
C ALA A 37 5.65 -16.16 -7.32
N GLY A 38 6.44 -15.30 -6.68
CA GLY A 38 7.49 -14.54 -7.34
C GLY A 38 7.03 -13.26 -8.01
N GLU A 39 5.77 -12.87 -7.81
CA GLU A 39 5.26 -11.62 -8.38
C GLU A 39 5.73 -10.42 -7.57
N TRP A 40 6.06 -9.34 -8.25
CA TRP A 40 6.39 -8.07 -7.60
C TRP A 40 5.14 -7.52 -6.89
N CYS A 41 5.25 -7.21 -5.60
CA CYS A 41 4.09 -6.70 -4.86
C CYS A 41 3.59 -5.37 -5.43
N CYS A 42 4.50 -4.45 -5.73
CA CYS A 42 4.16 -3.16 -6.35
C CYS A 42 4.45 -3.19 -7.85
N GLY A 43 3.90 -4.16 -8.57
CA GLY A 43 4.05 -4.26 -10.02
C GLY A 43 3.04 -3.38 -10.75
N GLU A 44 2.25 -4.00 -11.64
CA GLU A 44 1.26 -3.28 -12.42
C GLU A 44 0.02 -2.88 -11.63
N GLY A 45 -0.17 -3.45 -10.43
CA GLY A 45 -1.25 -3.07 -9.54
C GLY A 45 -0.81 -2.09 -8.49
N ASP A 46 -1.70 -1.74 -7.59
CA ASP A 46 -1.45 -0.75 -6.55
C ASP A 46 -1.34 -1.39 -5.18
N CYS A 47 -0.45 -0.83 -4.35
CA CYS A 47 -0.40 -1.12 -2.93
C CYS A 47 -1.02 0.05 -2.17
N PHE A 48 -1.85 -0.26 -1.18
CA PHE A 48 -2.50 0.77 -0.39
C PHE A 48 -2.66 0.31 1.06
N VAL A 49 -2.71 1.28 1.96
CA VAL A 49 -2.93 1.03 3.38
C VAL A 49 -4.36 0.59 3.61
N VAL A 50 -4.53 -0.46 4.39
CA VAL A 50 -5.84 -0.91 4.86
C VAL A 50 -6.00 -0.39 6.29
N PRO A 51 -7.01 0.44 6.58
CA PRO A 51 -7.19 0.93 7.95
C PRO A 51 -7.32 -0.22 8.95
N GLY A 52 -6.71 -0.05 10.12
CA GLY A 52 -6.68 -1.12 11.13
C GLY A 52 -8.06 -1.56 11.58
N ASN A 53 -9.04 -0.64 11.57
CA ASN A 53 -10.41 -0.99 11.94
C ASN A 53 -11.14 -1.82 10.87
N GLN A 54 -10.52 -2.05 9.72
CA GLN A 54 -11.05 -2.89 8.66
C GLN A 54 -10.39 -4.26 8.62
N VAL A 55 -9.51 -4.55 9.58
CA VAL A 55 -8.80 -5.82 9.66
C VAL A 55 -9.11 -6.46 11.01
N LYS A 56 -9.57 -7.70 10.99
CA LYS A 56 -9.81 -8.47 12.20
C LYS A 56 -8.87 -9.65 12.23
N VAL A 57 -8.11 -9.78 13.30
CA VAL A 57 -7.24 -10.94 13.49
C VAL A 57 -8.08 -12.10 14.02
N THR A 58 -8.06 -13.23 13.31
CA THR A 58 -8.80 -14.44 13.67
C THR A 58 -7.83 -15.61 13.81
N PRO A 59 -8.25 -16.74 14.36
CA PRO A 59 -7.37 -17.92 14.39
C PRO A 59 -6.94 -18.42 13.01
N ALA A 60 -7.73 -18.11 11.97
CA ALA A 60 -7.44 -18.56 10.61
C ALA A 60 -6.60 -17.54 9.80
N GLY A 61 -6.46 -16.31 10.27
CA GLY A 61 -5.74 -15.26 9.54
C GLY A 61 -6.37 -13.90 9.75
N TYR A 62 -6.09 -12.99 8.82
CA TYR A 62 -6.63 -11.64 8.85
C TYR A 62 -7.89 -11.58 7.99
N ARG A 63 -8.99 -11.20 8.61
CA ARG A 63 -10.26 -11.02 7.90
C ARG A 63 -10.44 -9.54 7.57
N LEU A 64 -10.63 -9.25 6.29
CA LEU A 64 -10.87 -7.89 5.83
C LEU A 64 -12.35 -7.60 5.78
N VAL A 65 -12.71 -6.32 5.79
CA VAL A 65 -14.09 -5.87 5.85
C VAL A 65 -14.93 -6.37 4.66
N ASN A 66 -14.29 -6.63 3.53
CA ASN A 66 -14.97 -7.17 2.36
C ASN A 66 -15.20 -8.69 2.41
N GLY A 67 -14.85 -9.34 3.53
CA GLY A 67 -15.00 -10.79 3.70
C GLY A 67 -13.77 -11.59 3.29
N GLU A 68 -12.78 -10.96 2.74
CA GLU A 68 -11.56 -11.62 2.30
C GLU A 68 -10.77 -12.14 3.51
N MET A 69 -10.24 -13.35 3.40
CA MET A 69 -9.41 -13.94 4.46
C MET A 69 -7.98 -14.09 3.97
N VAL A 70 -7.05 -13.49 4.71
CA VAL A 70 -5.62 -13.59 4.39
C VAL A 70 -4.97 -14.54 5.39
N PRO A 71 -4.52 -15.73 4.97
CA PRO A 71 -3.83 -16.64 5.88
C PRO A 71 -2.57 -16.00 6.46
N PHE A 72 -2.24 -16.38 7.70
CA PHE A 72 -1.05 -15.81 8.36
C PHE A 72 0.23 -16.05 7.57
N ASN A 73 0.35 -17.21 6.92
CA ASN A 73 1.56 -17.53 6.15
C ASN A 73 1.70 -16.74 4.85
N GLU A 74 0.64 -16.07 4.43
CA GLU A 74 0.70 -15.20 3.26
C GLU A 74 1.11 -13.78 3.63
N ALA A 75 0.84 -13.37 4.87
CA ALA A 75 1.14 -12.02 5.32
C ALA A 75 2.64 -11.85 5.54
N GLN A 76 3.19 -10.76 5.01
CA GLN A 76 4.58 -10.39 5.19
C GLN A 76 4.69 -9.30 6.26
N PRO A 77 5.86 -9.14 6.91
CA PRO A 77 6.01 -8.13 7.93
C PRO A 77 5.91 -6.71 7.37
N SER A 78 5.16 -5.85 8.06
CA SER A 78 5.07 -4.44 7.74
C SER A 78 5.91 -3.66 8.75
N PRO A 79 6.95 -2.95 8.31
CA PRO A 79 7.82 -2.22 9.24
C PRO A 79 7.25 -0.88 9.69
N ASP A 80 6.20 -0.37 9.04
CA ASP A 80 5.63 0.94 9.37
C ASP A 80 4.43 0.86 10.31
N GLY A 81 4.05 -0.36 10.75
CA GLY A 81 2.93 -0.54 11.66
C GLY A 81 1.56 -0.51 10.99
N GLU A 82 1.52 -0.44 9.68
CA GLU A 82 0.28 -0.37 8.91
C GLU A 82 -0.01 -1.72 8.25
N TYR A 83 -1.30 -1.98 7.97
CA TYR A 83 -1.66 -3.07 7.08
C TYR A 83 -1.62 -2.57 5.64
N TRP A 84 -1.05 -3.36 4.74
CA TRP A 84 -0.98 -3.02 3.32
C TRP A 84 -1.53 -4.15 2.47
N ARG A 85 -2.27 -3.81 1.45
CA ARG A 85 -2.78 -4.77 0.47
C ARG A 85 -2.37 -4.31 -0.91
N CYS A 86 -1.71 -5.19 -1.63
CA CYS A 86 -1.32 -4.93 -3.02
C CYS A 86 -2.23 -5.75 -3.92
N LYS A 87 -2.80 -5.13 -4.92
CA LYS A 87 -3.74 -5.79 -5.82
C LYS A 87 -3.17 -5.91 -7.22
N ARG A 88 -3.63 -6.93 -7.93
CA ARG A 88 -3.40 -7.07 -9.36
C ARG A 88 -4.35 -6.13 -10.11
N PRO A 89 -4.12 -5.92 -11.42
CA PRO A 89 -5.04 -5.08 -12.20
C PRO A 89 -6.50 -5.54 -12.14
N ASP A 90 -6.74 -6.84 -11.94
CA ASP A 90 -8.10 -7.38 -11.82
C ASP A 90 -8.70 -7.22 -10.42
N GLY A 91 -7.95 -6.62 -9.49
CA GLY A 91 -8.42 -6.37 -8.13
C GLY A 91 -8.12 -7.49 -7.14
N SER A 92 -7.65 -8.64 -7.60
CA SER A 92 -7.31 -9.74 -6.69
C SER A 92 -6.06 -9.41 -5.88
N ARG A 93 -5.95 -10.03 -4.69
CA ARG A 93 -4.82 -9.77 -3.81
C ARG A 93 -3.55 -10.39 -4.36
N ARG A 94 -2.50 -9.56 -4.47
CA ARG A 94 -1.18 -10.00 -4.86
C ARG A 94 -0.28 -10.19 -3.65
N CYS A 95 -0.29 -9.21 -2.74
CA CYS A 95 0.51 -9.23 -1.52
C CYS A 95 -0.28 -8.64 -0.36
N PHE A 96 0.05 -9.05 0.85
CA PHE A 96 -0.51 -8.48 2.05
C PHE A 96 0.58 -8.33 3.10
N PHE A 97 0.58 -7.21 3.80
CA PHE A 97 1.57 -6.91 4.85
C PHE A 97 0.83 -6.58 6.14
N ALA A 98 1.34 -7.09 7.24
CA ALA A 98 0.75 -6.86 8.56
C ALA A 98 1.83 -6.44 9.53
N PRO A 99 1.53 -5.51 10.46
CA PRO A 99 2.49 -5.19 11.51
C PRO A 99 2.69 -6.40 12.42
N PRO A 100 3.86 -6.49 13.08
CA PRO A 100 4.08 -7.57 14.02
C PRO A 100 3.08 -7.48 15.16
N PRO A 101 2.68 -8.63 15.76
CA PRO A 101 1.76 -8.60 16.89
C PRO A 101 2.39 -7.83 18.05
N THR A 102 1.58 -6.98 18.68
CA THR A 102 1.98 -6.23 19.86
C THR A 102 1.41 -6.93 21.08
N ASP A 103 2.28 -7.15 22.04
CA ASP A 103 1.87 -7.79 23.30
C ASP A 103 1.23 -6.78 24.26
#